data_d065b7e6603df267f45c1906d0576e9d
#
_entry.id   d065b7e6603df267f45c1906d0576e9d
#
_cell.length_a   1.000
_cell.length_b   1.000
_cell.length_c   1.000
_cell.angle_alpha   90.00
_cell.angle_beta   90.00
_cell.angle_gamma   90.00
#
_symmetry.space_group_name_H-M   'P 1'
#
loop_
_entity.id
_entity.type
_entity.pdbx_description
1 polymer ?
#
loop_
_entity_poly.entity_id
_entity_poly.type
_entity_poly.pdbx_seq_one_letter_code
_entity_poly.pdbx_strand_id
1 'polypeptide(L)'
;MSKRFEIKPSLKLQCLGFMIGSMFFAVGSFGPISAAIGSDASNVLFFIGSWGFTGAAFIQLQLSGPTRNERGALRAVWLAASTQFVGTILFNVSTGSAIYAHSINAKQDLVWAPDAEGSVLFLLSGAFALLALARVGRLWKPRDRDWVSNWVNMAGCVAFGISAVAAVVTSNGGVENASLAAWTTCIGAVCFFAASAVVLPEADDSTASAEI
;
A
#
# COMPACT_ATOMS: atom_id res chain seq x y z
N MET A 1 -1.18 21.01 -32.92
CA MET A 1 -0.20 20.50 -31.95
C MET A 1 -0.96 20.04 -30.73
N SER A 2 -1.13 18.74 -30.57
CA SER A 2 -1.76 18.16 -29.35
C SER A 2 -0.79 18.32 -28.19
N LYS A 3 -1.15 19.08 -27.14
CA LYS A 3 -0.41 19.10 -25.87
C LYS A 3 -0.51 17.69 -25.29
N ARG A 4 0.55 16.88 -25.38
CA ARG A 4 0.65 15.64 -24.61
C ARG A 4 0.51 16.00 -23.13
N PHE A 5 -0.50 15.44 -22.49
CA PHE A 5 -0.71 15.58 -21.07
C PHE A 5 0.37 14.71 -20.39
N GLU A 6 1.47 15.34 -20.00
CA GLU A 6 2.61 14.65 -19.38
C GLU A 6 2.41 14.73 -17.85
N ILE A 7 1.98 13.61 -17.26
CA ILE A 7 1.88 13.49 -15.79
C ILE A 7 3.30 13.35 -15.26
N LYS A 8 3.84 14.39 -14.65
CA LYS A 8 5.15 14.35 -14.00
C LYS A 8 5.00 13.68 -12.62
N PRO A 9 5.88 12.70 -12.26
CA PRO A 9 5.90 12.11 -10.94
C PRO A 9 6.10 13.20 -9.88
N SER A 10 5.25 13.21 -8.86
CA SER A 10 5.35 14.15 -7.75
C SER A 10 4.93 13.48 -6.43
N LEU A 11 5.50 13.94 -5.31
CA LEU A 11 5.12 13.47 -3.98
C LEU A 11 3.62 13.67 -3.72
N LYS A 12 3.05 14.79 -4.18
CA LYS A 12 1.61 15.05 -4.05
C LYS A 12 0.76 13.97 -4.75
N LEU A 13 1.12 13.62 -5.98
CA LEU A 13 0.39 12.60 -6.75
C LEU A 13 0.56 11.20 -6.13
N GLN A 14 1.75 10.87 -5.62
CA GLN A 14 2.00 9.66 -4.85
C GLN A 14 1.09 9.58 -3.62
N CYS A 15 1.07 10.63 -2.79
CA CYS A 15 0.25 10.66 -1.58
C CYS A 15 -1.24 10.53 -1.91
N LEU A 16 -1.74 11.27 -2.89
CA LEU A 16 -3.14 11.19 -3.32
C LEU A 16 -3.50 9.78 -3.82
N GLY A 17 -2.63 9.13 -4.58
CA GLY A 17 -2.86 7.76 -5.05
C GLY A 17 -2.96 6.76 -3.90
N PHE A 18 -2.05 6.83 -2.92
CA PHE A 18 -2.14 5.99 -1.71
C PHE A 18 -3.38 6.31 -0.89
N MET A 19 -3.76 7.57 -0.70
CA MET A 19 -4.95 7.96 0.04
C MET A 19 -6.23 7.44 -0.63
N ILE A 20 -6.35 7.60 -1.95
CA ILE A 20 -7.51 7.10 -2.72
C ILE A 20 -7.58 5.57 -2.63
N GLY A 21 -6.47 4.86 -2.87
CA GLY A 21 -6.41 3.41 -2.73
C GLY A 21 -6.82 2.95 -1.33
N SER A 22 -6.31 3.62 -0.30
CA SER A 22 -6.64 3.34 1.11
C SER A 22 -8.12 3.53 1.41
N MET A 23 -8.76 4.56 0.88
CA MET A 23 -10.20 4.78 1.06
C MET A 23 -11.03 3.60 0.54
N PHE A 24 -10.71 3.09 -0.65
CA PHE A 24 -11.41 1.94 -1.21
C PHE A 24 -11.25 0.69 -0.34
N PHE A 25 -10.04 0.43 0.17
CA PHE A 25 -9.80 -0.69 1.08
C PHE A 25 -10.51 -0.51 2.42
N ALA A 26 -10.48 0.70 3.00
CA ALA A 26 -11.18 0.99 4.26
C ALA A 26 -12.69 0.81 4.11
N VAL A 27 -13.29 1.34 3.05
CA VAL A 27 -14.73 1.22 2.78
C VAL A 27 -15.12 -0.24 2.54
N GLY A 28 -14.37 -0.98 1.72
CA GLY A 28 -14.65 -2.37 1.39
C GLY A 28 -14.50 -3.34 2.56
N SER A 29 -13.64 -3.01 3.55
CA SER A 29 -13.38 -3.84 4.72
C SER A 29 -14.15 -3.42 5.99
N PHE A 30 -14.74 -2.22 6.01
CA PHE A 30 -15.50 -1.75 7.17
C PHE A 30 -16.81 -2.55 7.31
N GLY A 31 -16.92 -3.35 8.37
CA GLY A 31 -17.96 -4.34 8.56
C GLY A 31 -19.39 -3.87 8.25
N PRO A 32 -19.86 -2.72 8.78
CA PRO A 32 -21.20 -2.22 8.49
C PRO A 32 -21.42 -1.92 7.00
N ILE A 33 -20.44 -1.37 6.30
CA ILE A 33 -20.55 -1.06 4.87
C ILE A 33 -20.47 -2.35 4.06
N SER A 34 -19.46 -3.19 4.33
CA SER A 34 -19.28 -4.48 3.66
C SER A 34 -20.53 -5.38 3.77
N ALA A 35 -21.17 -5.40 4.93
CA ALA A 35 -22.43 -6.12 5.13
C ALA A 35 -23.59 -5.55 4.30
N ALA A 36 -23.63 -4.23 4.10
CA ALA A 36 -24.68 -3.57 3.33
C ALA A 36 -24.53 -3.75 1.82
N ILE A 37 -23.28 -3.72 1.30
CA ILE A 37 -23.00 -3.80 -0.15
C ILE A 37 -22.74 -5.23 -0.65
N GLY A 38 -22.42 -6.16 0.27
CA GLY A 38 -22.07 -7.55 -0.05
C GLY A 38 -20.62 -7.77 -0.46
N SER A 39 -20.21 -9.05 -0.51
CA SER A 39 -18.85 -9.48 -0.81
C SER A 39 -18.38 -9.06 -2.21
N ASP A 40 -19.24 -9.17 -3.21
CA ASP A 40 -18.87 -8.90 -4.60
C ASP A 40 -18.53 -7.43 -4.80
N ALA A 41 -19.34 -6.52 -4.25
CA ALA A 41 -19.06 -5.10 -4.29
C ALA A 41 -17.80 -4.75 -3.48
N SER A 42 -17.58 -5.39 -2.32
CA SER A 42 -16.35 -5.23 -1.54
C SER A 42 -15.10 -5.66 -2.34
N ASN A 43 -15.16 -6.78 -3.04
CA ASN A 43 -14.06 -7.25 -3.90
C ASN A 43 -13.76 -6.26 -5.05
N VAL A 44 -14.78 -5.67 -5.65
CA VAL A 44 -14.60 -4.62 -6.67
C VAL A 44 -13.94 -3.39 -6.07
N LEU A 45 -14.33 -2.96 -4.86
CA LEU A 45 -13.68 -1.83 -4.18
C LEU A 45 -12.20 -2.14 -3.90
N PHE A 46 -11.86 -3.33 -3.42
CA PHE A 46 -10.47 -3.74 -3.21
C PHE A 46 -9.68 -3.73 -4.52
N PHE A 47 -10.26 -4.22 -5.61
CA PHE A 47 -9.60 -4.20 -6.91
C PHE A 47 -9.35 -2.78 -7.43
N ILE A 48 -10.32 -1.87 -7.32
CA ILE A 48 -10.12 -0.46 -7.69
C ILE A 48 -9.04 0.17 -6.80
N GLY A 49 -9.09 -0.06 -5.50
CA GLY A 49 -8.12 0.46 -4.53
C GLY A 49 -6.70 -0.06 -4.79
N SER A 50 -6.54 -1.32 -5.19
CA SER A 50 -5.23 -1.91 -5.47
C SER A 50 -4.52 -1.23 -6.65
N TRP A 51 -5.25 -0.79 -7.67
CA TRP A 51 -4.69 0.02 -8.77
C TRP A 51 -4.27 1.42 -8.32
N GLY A 52 -4.99 2.01 -7.36
CA GLY A 52 -4.56 3.26 -6.71
C GLY A 52 -3.21 3.10 -6.01
N PHE A 53 -3.06 2.02 -5.23
CA PHE A 53 -1.78 1.66 -4.59
C PHE A 53 -0.67 1.42 -5.62
N THR A 54 -0.95 0.67 -6.70
CA THR A 54 0.06 0.37 -7.73
C THR A 54 0.53 1.62 -8.44
N GLY A 55 -0.37 2.51 -8.82
CA GLY A 55 -0.01 3.80 -9.42
C GLY A 55 0.84 4.67 -8.48
N ALA A 56 0.45 4.76 -7.20
CA ALA A 56 1.19 5.50 -6.19
C ALA A 56 2.59 4.89 -5.93
N ALA A 57 2.68 3.56 -5.79
CA ALA A 57 3.94 2.85 -5.57
C ALA A 57 4.88 2.95 -6.79
N PHE A 58 4.34 2.98 -8.01
CA PHE A 58 5.12 3.25 -9.22
C PHE A 58 5.73 4.65 -9.20
N ILE A 59 4.94 5.68 -8.82
CA ILE A 59 5.44 7.05 -8.65
C ILE A 59 6.50 7.09 -7.55
N GLN A 60 6.26 6.43 -6.41
CA GLN A 60 7.23 6.31 -5.33
C GLN A 60 8.55 5.70 -5.80
N LEU A 61 8.50 4.64 -6.62
CA LEU A 61 9.68 4.02 -7.19
C LEU A 61 10.46 4.99 -8.10
N GLN A 62 9.76 5.76 -8.92
CA GLN A 62 10.40 6.79 -9.76
C GLN A 62 11.06 7.89 -8.93
N LEU A 63 10.43 8.32 -7.84
CA LEU A 63 10.95 9.35 -6.93
C LEU A 63 12.07 8.84 -6.02
N SER A 64 12.25 7.52 -5.87
CA SER A 64 13.27 6.94 -4.98
C SER A 64 14.72 7.21 -5.44
N GLY A 65 14.89 7.67 -6.67
CA GLY A 65 16.19 7.99 -7.26
C GLY A 65 17.02 6.74 -7.61
N PRO A 66 18.36 6.88 -7.71
CA PRO A 66 19.22 5.82 -8.20
C PRO A 66 19.21 4.57 -7.30
N THR A 67 19.31 3.38 -7.91
CA THR A 67 19.27 2.07 -7.24
C THR A 67 20.42 1.88 -6.24
N ARG A 68 21.61 2.38 -6.59
CA ARG A 68 22.83 2.19 -5.81
C ARG A 68 23.39 3.54 -5.33
N ASN A 69 24.09 3.50 -4.20
CA ASN A 69 24.87 4.64 -3.72
C ASN A 69 26.25 4.70 -4.41
N GLU A 70 27.06 5.72 -4.10
CA GLU A 70 28.41 5.90 -4.64
C GLU A 70 29.35 4.73 -4.35
N ARG A 71 29.10 3.94 -3.29
CA ARG A 71 29.84 2.75 -2.92
C ARG A 71 29.33 1.46 -3.59
N GLY A 72 28.35 1.57 -4.51
CA GLY A 72 27.76 0.43 -5.21
C GLY A 72 26.74 -0.38 -4.41
N ALA A 73 26.44 -0.03 -3.16
CA ALA A 73 25.45 -0.72 -2.33
C ALA A 73 24.01 -0.27 -2.66
N LEU A 74 23.06 -1.20 -2.56
CA LEU A 74 21.63 -0.91 -2.75
C LEU A 74 21.13 0.09 -1.71
N ARG A 75 20.38 1.07 -2.18
CA ARG A 75 19.79 2.11 -1.30
C ARG A 75 18.53 1.60 -0.64
N ALA A 76 18.41 1.81 0.67
CA ALA A 76 17.24 1.37 1.44
C ALA A 76 15.94 2.04 0.94
N VAL A 77 15.99 3.30 0.50
CA VAL A 77 14.85 4.01 -0.09
C VAL A 77 14.37 3.31 -1.38
N TRP A 78 15.30 2.91 -2.25
CA TRP A 78 14.97 2.19 -3.46
C TRP A 78 14.42 0.79 -3.17
N LEU A 79 15.01 0.07 -2.20
CA LEU A 79 14.50 -1.23 -1.76
C LEU A 79 13.09 -1.12 -1.19
N ALA A 80 12.81 -0.11 -0.37
CA ALA A 80 11.48 0.15 0.14
C ALA A 80 10.48 0.37 -1.00
N ALA A 81 10.79 1.26 -1.94
CA ALA A 81 9.90 1.58 -3.05
C ALA A 81 9.69 0.38 -4.00
N SER A 82 10.73 -0.39 -4.32
CA SER A 82 10.63 -1.54 -5.22
C SER A 82 9.86 -2.71 -4.60
N THR A 83 10.09 -3.04 -3.34
CA THR A 83 9.32 -4.09 -2.64
C THR A 83 7.87 -3.68 -2.47
N GLN A 84 7.60 -2.40 -2.15
CA GLN A 84 6.24 -1.85 -2.13
C GLN A 84 5.54 -2.06 -3.48
N PHE A 85 6.18 -1.64 -4.56
CA PHE A 85 5.61 -1.73 -5.90
C PHE A 85 5.30 -3.17 -6.30
N VAL A 86 6.22 -4.12 -6.09
CA VAL A 86 5.97 -5.55 -6.37
C VAL A 86 4.83 -6.08 -5.50
N GLY A 87 4.78 -5.72 -4.22
CA GLY A 87 3.68 -6.09 -3.33
C GLY A 87 2.32 -5.61 -3.84
N THR A 88 2.23 -4.37 -4.38
CA THR A 88 0.96 -3.88 -4.95
C THR A 88 0.53 -4.65 -6.20
N ILE A 89 1.46 -5.15 -7.01
CA ILE A 89 1.14 -6.01 -8.17
C ILE A 89 0.51 -7.33 -7.70
N LEU A 90 1.05 -7.94 -6.65
CA LEU A 90 0.47 -9.15 -6.06
C LEU A 90 -0.93 -8.88 -5.49
N PHE A 91 -1.15 -7.73 -4.85
CA PHE A 91 -2.49 -7.32 -4.43
C PHE A 91 -3.46 -7.12 -5.61
N ASN A 92 -2.99 -6.63 -6.77
CA ASN A 92 -3.84 -6.56 -7.98
C ASN A 92 -4.24 -7.97 -8.45
N VAL A 93 -3.32 -8.93 -8.42
CA VAL A 93 -3.62 -10.33 -8.77
C VAL A 93 -4.64 -10.90 -7.78
N SER A 94 -4.41 -10.76 -6.48
CA SER A 94 -5.30 -11.23 -5.43
C SER A 94 -6.70 -10.64 -5.56
N THR A 95 -6.81 -9.32 -5.56
CA THR A 95 -8.11 -8.62 -5.57
C THR A 95 -8.87 -8.80 -6.89
N GLY A 96 -8.16 -8.85 -8.02
CA GLY A 96 -8.76 -9.16 -9.32
C GLY A 96 -9.28 -10.59 -9.37
N SER A 97 -8.51 -11.56 -8.86
CA SER A 97 -8.93 -12.97 -8.81
C SER A 97 -10.11 -13.18 -7.84
N ALA A 98 -10.19 -12.41 -6.76
CA ALA A 98 -11.30 -12.51 -5.80
C ALA A 98 -12.68 -12.26 -6.42
N ILE A 99 -12.75 -11.54 -7.54
CA ILE A 99 -14.00 -11.29 -8.27
C ILE A 99 -14.52 -12.56 -8.95
N TYR A 100 -13.62 -13.48 -9.35
CA TYR A 100 -13.96 -14.65 -10.17
C TYR A 100 -13.63 -16.01 -9.52
N ALA A 101 -12.93 -16.02 -8.39
CA ALA A 101 -12.50 -17.27 -7.74
C ALA A 101 -13.65 -17.95 -6.99
N HIS A 102 -14.20 -19.03 -7.58
CA HIS A 102 -15.29 -19.81 -6.97
C HIS A 102 -14.81 -21.13 -6.35
N SER A 103 -13.73 -21.75 -6.87
CA SER A 103 -13.19 -23.00 -6.31
C SER A 103 -12.25 -22.71 -5.13
N ILE A 104 -12.11 -23.71 -4.24
CA ILE A 104 -11.21 -23.61 -3.08
C ILE A 104 -9.78 -23.39 -3.53
N ASN A 105 -9.29 -24.16 -4.50
CA ASN A 105 -7.93 -24.02 -5.03
C ASN A 105 -7.71 -22.61 -5.63
N ALA A 106 -8.68 -22.08 -6.40
CA ALA A 106 -8.56 -20.74 -6.94
C ALA A 106 -8.50 -19.67 -5.84
N LYS A 107 -9.27 -19.83 -4.77
CA LYS A 107 -9.22 -18.93 -3.60
C LYS A 107 -7.87 -19.03 -2.87
N GLN A 108 -7.30 -20.22 -2.76
CA GLN A 108 -5.99 -20.43 -2.13
C GLN A 108 -4.85 -19.88 -2.99
N ASP A 109 -4.80 -20.26 -4.27
CA ASP A 109 -3.63 -20.03 -5.13
C ASP A 109 -3.64 -18.65 -5.80
N LEU A 110 -4.83 -18.11 -6.10
CA LEU A 110 -4.95 -16.83 -6.86
C LEU A 110 -5.44 -15.66 -6.01
N VAL A 111 -6.03 -15.92 -4.84
CA VAL A 111 -6.49 -14.85 -3.94
C VAL A 111 -5.59 -14.77 -2.72
N TRP A 112 -5.61 -15.81 -1.87
CA TRP A 112 -4.91 -15.76 -0.60
C TRP A 112 -3.38 -15.77 -0.75
N ALA A 113 -2.79 -16.61 -1.58
CA ALA A 113 -1.34 -16.68 -1.70
C ALA A 113 -0.73 -15.36 -2.20
N PRO A 114 -1.22 -14.71 -3.28
CA PRO A 114 -0.71 -13.39 -3.68
C PRO A 114 -0.95 -12.29 -2.64
N ASP A 115 -2.06 -12.34 -1.88
CA ASP A 115 -2.32 -11.43 -0.77
C ASP A 115 -1.28 -11.59 0.34
N ALA A 116 -0.98 -12.82 0.74
CA ALA A 116 0.01 -13.13 1.76
C ALA A 116 1.43 -12.72 1.33
N GLU A 117 1.83 -13.05 0.10
CA GLU A 117 3.12 -12.66 -0.47
C GLU A 117 3.25 -11.13 -0.57
N GLY A 118 2.19 -10.45 -1.02
CA GLY A 118 2.12 -8.99 -1.09
C GLY A 118 2.26 -8.35 0.29
N SER A 119 1.64 -8.93 1.30
CA SER A 119 1.74 -8.48 2.70
C SER A 119 3.16 -8.65 3.26
N VAL A 120 3.85 -9.74 2.94
CA VAL A 120 5.28 -9.92 3.28
C VAL A 120 6.14 -8.84 2.62
N LEU A 121 5.90 -8.54 1.35
CA LEU A 121 6.64 -7.49 0.64
C LEU A 121 6.36 -6.10 1.23
N PHE A 122 5.15 -5.82 1.71
CA PHE A 122 4.84 -4.59 2.42
C PHE A 122 5.59 -4.49 3.75
N LEU A 123 5.68 -5.57 4.52
CA LEU A 123 6.49 -5.61 5.74
C LEU A 123 7.98 -5.35 5.45
N LEU A 124 8.53 -5.96 4.41
CA LEU A 124 9.90 -5.72 3.97
C LEU A 124 10.09 -4.27 3.52
N SER A 125 9.14 -3.71 2.77
CA SER A 125 9.15 -2.30 2.38
C SER A 125 9.18 -1.37 3.58
N GLY A 126 8.31 -1.58 4.57
CA GLY A 126 8.28 -0.83 5.81
C GLY A 126 9.60 -0.93 6.58
N ALA A 127 10.19 -2.13 6.67
CA ALA A 127 11.48 -2.34 7.31
C ALA A 127 12.61 -1.59 6.59
N PHE A 128 12.66 -1.60 5.25
CA PHE A 128 13.63 -0.82 4.48
C PHE A 128 13.42 0.69 4.61
N ALA A 129 12.18 1.16 4.72
CA ALA A 129 11.88 2.57 4.97
C ALA A 129 12.40 3.03 6.35
N LEU A 130 12.17 2.23 7.40
CA LEU A 130 12.74 2.48 8.72
C LEU A 130 14.27 2.39 8.73
N LEU A 131 14.85 1.46 7.98
CA LEU A 131 16.30 1.39 7.79
C LEU A 131 16.85 2.65 7.12
N ALA A 132 16.13 3.22 6.15
CA ALA A 132 16.51 4.49 5.53
C ALA A 132 16.53 5.63 6.54
N LEU A 133 15.53 5.73 7.42
CA LEU A 133 15.50 6.70 8.52
C LEU A 133 16.65 6.49 9.52
N ALA A 134 16.96 5.23 9.86
CA ALA A 134 18.04 4.89 10.76
C ALA A 134 19.39 5.36 10.22
N ARG A 135 19.64 5.17 8.91
CA ARG A 135 20.91 5.55 8.25
C ARG A 135 21.16 7.04 8.24
N VAL A 136 20.12 7.87 8.35
CA VAL A 136 20.24 9.34 8.43
C VAL A 136 20.04 9.87 9.86
N GLY A 137 20.03 8.99 10.88
CA GLY A 137 19.91 9.38 12.29
C GLY A 137 18.52 9.92 12.66
N ARG A 138 17.48 9.59 11.91
CA ARG A 138 16.09 10.09 12.12
C ARG A 138 15.14 9.04 12.69
N LEU A 139 15.62 7.84 13.05
CA LEU A 139 14.78 6.72 13.50
C LEU A 139 13.94 7.05 14.76
N TRP A 140 14.41 7.96 15.62
CA TRP A 140 13.76 8.35 16.87
C TRP A 140 13.56 9.88 16.95
N LYS A 141 12.82 10.44 15.96
CA LYS A 141 12.47 11.86 15.91
C LYS A 141 10.95 12.05 15.80
N PRO A 142 10.17 11.85 16.86
CA PRO A 142 8.70 11.77 16.81
C PRO A 142 7.99 13.07 16.36
N ARG A 143 8.68 14.20 16.30
CA ARG A 143 8.15 15.48 15.76
C ARG A 143 8.39 15.63 14.26
N ASP A 144 9.12 14.72 13.64
CA ASP A 144 9.43 14.72 12.22
C ASP A 144 8.28 14.07 11.44
N ARG A 145 7.76 14.75 10.43
CA ARG A 145 6.66 14.23 9.57
C ARG A 145 7.05 12.91 8.89
N ASP A 146 8.30 12.78 8.42
CA ASP A 146 8.78 11.54 7.81
C ASP A 146 8.83 10.39 8.83
N TRP A 147 9.21 10.69 10.08
CA TRP A 147 9.20 9.70 11.15
C TRP A 147 7.79 9.19 11.42
N VAL A 148 6.83 10.09 11.61
CA VAL A 148 5.42 9.74 11.85
C VAL A 148 4.88 8.92 10.69
N SER A 149 5.07 9.40 9.45
CA SER A 149 4.60 8.71 8.25
C SER A 149 5.15 7.29 8.15
N ASN A 150 6.46 7.10 8.31
CA ASN A 150 7.08 5.77 8.17
C ASN A 150 6.64 4.79 9.26
N TRP A 151 6.49 5.24 10.52
CA TRP A 151 6.02 4.38 11.61
C TRP A 151 4.53 4.03 11.47
N VAL A 152 3.70 4.97 11.07
CA VAL A 152 2.28 4.72 10.77
C VAL A 152 2.14 3.79 9.57
N ASN A 153 2.95 4.00 8.51
CA ASN A 153 3.01 3.07 7.38
C ASN A 153 3.42 1.66 7.81
N MET A 154 4.43 1.51 8.68
CA MET A 154 4.84 0.21 9.21
C MET A 154 3.72 -0.46 10.02
N ALA A 155 2.98 0.30 10.84
CA ALA A 155 1.81 -0.22 11.54
C ALA A 155 0.75 -0.74 10.54
N GLY A 156 0.54 -0.03 9.44
CA GLY A 156 -0.30 -0.49 8.33
C GLY A 156 0.19 -1.80 7.71
N CYS A 157 1.49 -1.91 7.45
CA CYS A 157 2.08 -3.16 6.92
C CYS A 157 1.86 -4.35 7.87
N VAL A 158 2.02 -4.14 9.19
CA VAL A 158 1.76 -5.17 10.20
C VAL A 158 0.27 -5.56 10.20
N ALA A 159 -0.63 -4.59 10.13
CA ALA A 159 -2.06 -4.85 10.10
C ALA A 159 -2.46 -5.68 8.86
N PHE A 160 -1.92 -5.37 7.66
CA PHE A 160 -2.12 -6.19 6.46
C PHE A 160 -1.52 -7.59 6.61
N GLY A 161 -0.35 -7.73 7.24
CA GLY A 161 0.23 -9.05 7.54
C GLY A 161 -0.67 -9.89 8.45
N ILE A 162 -1.26 -9.29 9.50
CA ILE A 162 -2.23 -9.97 10.37
C ILE A 162 -3.48 -10.35 9.58
N SER A 163 -3.96 -9.46 8.71
CA SER A 163 -5.09 -9.73 7.83
C SER A 163 -4.84 -10.95 6.96
N ALA A 164 -3.68 -11.03 6.30
CA ALA A 164 -3.32 -12.15 5.43
C ALA A 164 -3.29 -13.50 6.19
N VAL A 165 -2.77 -13.50 7.43
CA VAL A 165 -2.82 -14.70 8.28
C VAL A 165 -4.24 -15.07 8.68
N ALA A 166 -5.08 -14.09 9.02
CA ALA A 166 -6.48 -14.32 9.37
C ALA A 166 -7.34 -14.72 8.16
N ALA A 167 -6.92 -14.36 6.94
CA ALA A 167 -7.61 -14.64 5.69
C ALA A 167 -7.27 -16.01 5.08
N VAL A 168 -6.51 -16.88 5.78
CA VAL A 168 -6.21 -18.25 5.31
C VAL A 168 -7.49 -18.95 4.87
N VAL A 169 -7.46 -19.50 3.65
CA VAL A 169 -8.59 -20.24 3.11
C VAL A 169 -8.59 -21.67 3.65
N THR A 170 -9.64 -22.00 4.38
CA THR A 170 -9.81 -23.32 5.00
C THR A 170 -10.22 -24.40 3.99
N SER A 171 -10.13 -25.67 4.39
CA SER A 171 -10.47 -26.82 3.52
C SER A 171 -11.94 -26.87 3.07
N ASN A 172 -12.83 -26.16 3.75
CA ASN A 172 -14.24 -25.99 3.36
C ASN A 172 -14.48 -24.76 2.47
N GLY A 173 -13.43 -24.02 2.09
CA GLY A 173 -13.50 -22.83 1.25
C GLY A 173 -13.91 -21.53 1.97
N GLY A 174 -14.05 -21.57 3.30
CA GLY A 174 -14.23 -20.40 4.15
C GLY A 174 -12.91 -19.71 4.47
N VAL A 175 -13.00 -18.60 5.18
CA VAL A 175 -11.86 -17.84 5.71
C VAL A 175 -11.69 -18.17 7.19
N GLU A 176 -10.47 -18.39 7.65
CA GLU A 176 -10.16 -18.81 9.04
C GLU A 176 -10.76 -17.84 10.07
N ASN A 177 -10.53 -16.54 9.89
CA ASN A 177 -11.13 -15.50 10.72
C ASN A 177 -11.48 -14.26 9.90
N ALA A 178 -12.64 -14.30 9.25
CA ALA A 178 -13.10 -13.23 8.36
C ALA A 178 -13.25 -11.87 9.09
N SER A 179 -13.67 -11.87 10.35
CA SER A 179 -13.82 -10.64 11.13
C SER A 179 -12.47 -10.00 11.41
N LEU A 180 -11.49 -10.77 11.87
CA LEU A 180 -10.13 -10.27 12.12
C LEU A 180 -9.48 -9.79 10.82
N ALA A 181 -9.62 -10.54 9.73
CA ALA A 181 -9.11 -10.14 8.42
C ALA A 181 -9.69 -8.80 7.99
N ALA A 182 -11.00 -8.62 8.05
CA ALA A 182 -11.66 -7.38 7.68
C ALA A 182 -11.23 -6.19 8.55
N TRP A 183 -11.21 -6.34 9.88
CA TRP A 183 -10.81 -5.27 10.78
C TRP A 183 -9.35 -4.87 10.60
N THR A 184 -8.43 -5.82 10.45
CA THR A 184 -7.02 -5.51 10.28
C THR A 184 -6.72 -4.95 8.88
N THR A 185 -7.45 -5.35 7.83
CA THR A 185 -7.43 -4.66 6.53
C THR A 185 -7.87 -3.20 6.67
N CYS A 186 -8.99 -2.95 7.37
CA CYS A 186 -9.50 -1.59 7.60
C CYS A 186 -8.47 -0.73 8.36
N ILE A 187 -7.92 -1.23 9.45
CA ILE A 187 -6.88 -0.55 10.24
C ILE A 187 -5.65 -0.25 9.38
N GLY A 188 -5.18 -1.24 8.61
CA GLY A 188 -4.04 -1.08 7.71
C GLY A 188 -4.27 -0.01 6.65
N ALA A 189 -5.47 0.02 6.06
CA ALA A 189 -5.86 1.03 5.08
C ALA A 189 -5.91 2.44 5.72
N VAL A 190 -6.47 2.58 6.91
CA VAL A 190 -6.47 3.86 7.65
C VAL A 190 -5.04 4.31 7.97
N CYS A 191 -4.15 3.39 8.35
CA CYS A 191 -2.74 3.71 8.58
C CYS A 191 -2.06 4.21 7.30
N PHE A 192 -2.25 3.57 6.15
CA PHE A 192 -1.66 4.03 4.89
C PHE A 192 -2.22 5.37 4.42
N PHE A 193 -3.53 5.60 4.63
CA PHE A 193 -4.13 6.91 4.41
C PHE A 193 -3.46 7.98 5.26
N ALA A 194 -3.39 7.75 6.58
CA ALA A 194 -2.82 8.69 7.53
C ALA A 194 -1.32 8.95 7.27
N ALA A 195 -0.54 7.90 6.98
CA ALA A 195 0.87 8.03 6.63
C ALA A 195 1.08 8.95 5.42
N SER A 196 0.25 8.79 4.38
CA SER A 196 0.31 9.62 3.17
C SER A 196 -0.17 11.05 3.42
N ALA A 197 -1.22 11.22 4.23
CA ALA A 197 -1.74 12.54 4.59
C ALA A 197 -0.73 13.37 5.39
N VAL A 198 0.02 12.73 6.28
CA VAL A 198 1.06 13.40 7.09
C VAL A 198 2.14 14.06 6.22
N VAL A 199 2.55 13.44 5.12
CA VAL A 199 3.61 13.95 4.24
C VAL A 199 3.07 14.62 2.98
N LEU A 200 1.75 14.76 2.85
CA LEU A 200 1.15 15.48 1.71
C LEU A 200 1.66 16.92 1.67
N PRO A 201 2.26 17.39 0.55
CA PRO A 201 2.69 18.77 0.41
C PRO A 201 1.51 19.75 0.49
N GLU A 202 1.71 20.88 1.18
CA GLU A 202 0.73 21.96 1.22
C GLU A 202 0.61 22.66 -0.15
N ALA A 203 -0.52 23.32 -0.40
CA ALA A 203 -0.81 23.90 -1.71
C ALA A 203 0.16 25.04 -2.12
N ASP A 204 0.79 25.71 -1.16
CA ASP A 204 1.68 26.86 -1.41
C ASP A 204 3.10 26.47 -1.84
N ASP A 205 3.57 25.24 -1.56
CA ASP A 205 4.92 24.78 -1.98
C ASP A 205 5.04 24.53 -3.49
N SER A 206 3.95 24.49 -4.21
CA SER A 206 3.94 24.16 -5.65
C SER A 206 4.32 25.34 -6.56
N THR A 207 4.29 26.59 -6.06
CA THR A 207 4.61 27.81 -6.85
C THR A 207 6.07 28.23 -6.70
N ALA A 208 6.72 27.91 -5.59
CA ALA A 208 8.12 28.28 -5.36
C ALA A 208 9.13 27.48 -6.21
N SER A 209 8.76 26.29 -6.70
CA SER A 209 9.65 25.42 -7.53
C SER A 209 9.58 25.69 -9.04
N ALA A 210 8.76 26.65 -9.48
CA ALA A 210 8.59 26.97 -10.89
C ALA A 210 9.37 28.23 -11.33
N GLU A 211 10.05 28.92 -10.39
CA GLU A 211 10.78 30.18 -10.64
C GLU A 211 12.31 30.09 -10.49
N ILE A 212 12.90 28.87 -10.48
CA ILE A 212 14.37 28.71 -10.47
C ILE A 212 14.83 28.03 -11.77
#